data_c6b7771508e207a8d4341c757042592d
#
_entry.id   c6b7771508e207a8d4341c757042592d
#
_cell.length_a   1.000
_cell.length_b   1.000
_cell.length_c   1.000
_cell.angle_alpha   90.00
_cell.angle_beta   90.00
_cell.angle_gamma   90.00
#
_symmetry.space_group_name_H-M   'P 1'
#
loop_
_entity.id
_entity.type
_entity.pdbx_description
1 polymer ?
#
loop_
_entity_poly.entity_id
_entity_poly.type
_entity_poly.pdbx_seq_one_letter_code
_entity_poly.pdbx_strand_id
1 'polypeptide(L)'
;LRALNISIALIKQYLNNRSKEDFVSILESKRQESEKIIKENQEILKIVQSFSANISVEKEMPFNQPLLTWRKERKLCTTPTTDAHNGKDRVMIFTRHAEQTFEDNNVLDKNVGWIIDRDTFLAHMPIRNTIAFFSYAPDKYEEACANGRCSEIYTLPLGLYVEIYFQGTFYENAVPVSRAIEEFLQANKLQAVGDVY
;
A
#
# COMPACT_ATOMS: atom_id res chain seq x y z
N LEU A 1 26.20 20.92 -25.52
CA LEU A 1 26.45 20.21 -24.26
C LEU A 1 25.78 20.90 -23.06
N ARG A 2 25.80 22.23 -22.98
CA ARG A 2 25.10 22.98 -21.92
C ARG A 2 23.59 22.74 -21.93
N ALA A 3 22.95 22.67 -23.09
CA ALA A 3 21.51 22.37 -23.21
C ALA A 3 21.13 20.97 -22.69
N LEU A 4 22.12 20.11 -22.54
CA LEU A 4 21.95 18.75 -21.95
C LEU A 4 22.24 18.70 -20.44
N ASN A 5 22.39 19.86 -19.78
CA ASN A 5 22.76 19.94 -18.36
C ASN A 5 24.10 19.27 -18.01
N ILE A 6 25.05 19.20 -18.96
CA ILE A 6 26.40 18.66 -18.73
C ILE A 6 27.22 19.72 -18.00
N SER A 7 27.91 19.32 -16.94
CA SER A 7 28.72 20.23 -16.12
C SER A 7 29.82 20.90 -16.91
N ILE A 8 30.16 22.16 -16.54
CA ILE A 8 31.23 22.92 -17.19
C ILE A 8 32.59 22.20 -17.07
N ALA A 9 32.83 21.53 -15.94
CA ALA A 9 34.04 20.76 -15.71
C ALA A 9 34.20 19.64 -16.75
N LEU A 10 33.14 18.88 -16.97
CA LEU A 10 33.12 17.78 -17.95
C LEU A 10 33.23 18.30 -19.39
N ILE A 11 32.61 19.44 -19.69
CA ILE A 11 32.78 20.10 -21.00
C ILE A 11 34.19 20.52 -21.22
N LYS A 12 34.88 21.14 -20.24
CA LYS A 12 36.28 21.53 -20.33
C LYS A 12 37.21 20.33 -20.51
N GLN A 13 36.99 19.25 -19.76
CA GLN A 13 37.72 18.00 -19.88
C GLN A 13 37.63 17.43 -21.31
N TYR A 14 36.43 17.35 -21.86
CA TYR A 14 36.20 16.92 -23.24
C TYR A 14 36.89 17.83 -24.25
N LEU A 15 36.83 19.15 -24.08
CA LEU A 15 37.45 20.09 -25.01
C LEU A 15 38.98 19.98 -25.05
N ASN A 16 39.61 19.54 -23.97
CA ASN A 16 41.04 19.32 -23.90
C ASN A 16 41.49 18.05 -24.63
N ASN A 17 40.66 17.03 -24.73
CA ASN A 17 41.06 15.73 -25.27
C ASN A 17 40.20 15.22 -26.45
N ARG A 18 39.27 15.97 -26.93
CA ARG A 18 38.34 15.83 -28.08
C ARG A 18 38.33 14.48 -28.79
N SER A 19 38.13 13.38 -28.06
CA SER A 19 37.94 12.08 -28.69
C SER A 19 36.46 11.81 -28.98
N LYS A 20 36.18 11.05 -30.03
CA LYS A 20 34.82 10.63 -30.37
C LYS A 20 34.25 9.69 -29.28
N GLU A 21 35.12 8.85 -28.76
CA GLU A 21 34.82 7.87 -27.72
C GLU A 21 34.42 8.56 -26.43
N ASP A 22 35.15 9.58 -26.00
CA ASP A 22 34.83 10.39 -24.81
C ASP A 22 33.48 11.12 -24.98
N PHE A 23 33.21 11.64 -26.17
CA PHE A 23 31.92 12.29 -26.45
C PHE A 23 30.75 11.34 -26.36
N VAL A 24 30.87 10.15 -26.95
CA VAL A 24 29.84 9.09 -26.88
C VAL A 24 29.62 8.66 -25.43
N SER A 25 30.69 8.47 -24.66
CA SER A 25 30.61 8.11 -23.24
C SER A 25 29.87 9.15 -22.42
N ILE A 26 30.15 10.44 -22.64
CA ILE A 26 29.43 11.55 -21.96
C ILE A 26 27.95 11.55 -22.30
N LEU A 27 27.59 11.36 -23.58
CA LEU A 27 26.19 11.32 -24.00
C LEU A 27 25.47 10.11 -23.42
N GLU A 28 26.10 8.95 -23.42
CA GLU A 28 25.53 7.73 -22.87
C GLU A 28 25.28 7.83 -21.35
N SER A 29 26.26 8.35 -20.60
CA SER A 29 26.09 8.63 -19.18
C SER A 29 24.93 9.59 -18.91
N LYS A 30 24.79 10.64 -19.74
CA LYS A 30 23.69 11.59 -19.59
C LYS A 30 22.34 11.00 -19.97
N ARG A 31 22.30 10.09 -20.95
CA ARG A 31 21.11 9.33 -21.32
C ARG A 31 20.62 8.51 -20.13
N GLN A 32 21.52 7.73 -19.51
CA GLN A 32 21.20 6.87 -18.35
C GLN A 32 20.72 7.69 -17.15
N GLU A 33 21.36 8.82 -16.85
CA GLU A 33 20.93 9.75 -15.80
C GLU A 33 19.49 10.27 -16.08
N SER A 34 19.24 10.68 -17.34
CA SER A 34 17.93 11.20 -17.72
C SER A 34 16.85 10.14 -17.67
N GLU A 35 17.12 8.91 -18.09
CA GLU A 35 16.20 7.78 -18.01
C GLU A 35 15.84 7.45 -16.55
N LYS A 36 16.84 7.51 -15.65
CA LYS A 36 16.61 7.33 -14.21
C LYS A 36 15.68 8.40 -13.66
N ILE A 37 15.93 9.67 -13.96
CA ILE A 37 15.08 10.79 -13.53
C ILE A 37 13.65 10.67 -14.07
N ILE A 38 13.49 10.26 -15.32
CA ILE A 38 12.18 10.04 -15.93
C ILE A 38 11.42 8.96 -15.17
N LYS A 39 12.08 7.84 -14.88
CA LYS A 39 11.49 6.74 -14.12
C LYS A 39 11.04 7.19 -12.72
N GLU A 40 11.92 7.88 -11.99
CA GLU A 40 11.61 8.42 -10.66
C GLU A 40 10.41 9.38 -10.70
N ASN A 41 10.37 10.29 -11.68
CA ASN A 41 9.25 11.21 -11.84
C ASN A 41 7.94 10.52 -12.24
N GLN A 42 8.00 9.45 -13.05
CA GLN A 42 6.83 8.65 -13.38
C GLN A 42 6.24 7.94 -12.15
N GLU A 43 7.09 7.47 -11.24
CA GLU A 43 6.67 6.87 -9.97
C GLU A 43 6.01 7.92 -9.07
N ILE A 44 6.61 9.10 -8.93
CA ILE A 44 6.00 10.22 -8.19
C ILE A 44 4.64 10.60 -8.78
N LEU A 45 4.53 10.68 -10.11
CA LEU A 45 3.28 11.01 -10.76
C LEU A 45 2.17 10.00 -10.45
N LYS A 46 2.49 8.70 -10.44
CA LYS A 46 1.53 7.66 -10.03
C LYS A 46 1.02 7.88 -8.60
N ILE A 47 1.94 8.20 -7.67
CA ILE A 47 1.59 8.50 -6.28
C ILE A 47 0.61 9.70 -6.21
N VAL A 48 0.93 10.80 -6.88
CA VAL A 48 0.08 11.99 -6.91
C VAL A 48 -1.30 11.69 -7.50
N GLN A 49 -1.35 10.90 -8.58
CA GLN A 49 -2.61 10.48 -9.21
C GLN A 49 -3.46 9.63 -8.26
N SER A 50 -2.84 8.72 -7.52
CA SER A 50 -3.52 7.87 -6.54
C SER A 50 -4.09 8.70 -5.38
N PHE A 51 -3.32 9.61 -4.80
CA PHE A 51 -3.83 10.52 -3.78
C PHE A 51 -4.99 11.38 -4.30
N SER A 52 -4.88 11.90 -5.52
CA SER A 52 -5.94 12.69 -6.13
C SER A 52 -7.22 11.88 -6.34
N ALA A 53 -7.10 10.63 -6.75
CA ALA A 53 -8.24 9.72 -6.89
C ALA A 53 -8.89 9.43 -5.54
N ASN A 54 -8.11 9.16 -4.49
CA ASN A 54 -8.60 8.91 -3.14
C ASN A 54 -9.35 10.12 -2.57
N ILE A 55 -8.83 11.33 -2.73
CA ILE A 55 -9.50 12.57 -2.31
C ILE A 55 -10.83 12.78 -3.04
N SER A 56 -10.90 12.40 -4.32
CA SER A 56 -12.13 12.52 -5.10
C SER A 56 -13.20 11.54 -4.61
N VAL A 57 -12.80 10.32 -4.27
CA VAL A 57 -13.69 9.30 -3.70
C VAL A 57 -14.20 9.73 -2.32
N GLU A 58 -13.32 10.30 -1.47
CA GLU A 58 -13.70 10.76 -0.12
C GLU A 58 -14.83 11.78 -0.12
N LYS A 59 -14.94 12.64 -1.14
CA LYS A 59 -16.01 13.66 -1.23
C LYS A 59 -17.41 13.08 -1.46
N GLU A 60 -17.50 11.85 -1.96
CA GLU A 60 -18.77 11.20 -2.32
C GLU A 60 -19.16 10.09 -1.33
N MET A 61 -18.26 9.72 -0.41
CA MET A 61 -18.50 8.60 0.50
C MET A 61 -19.26 9.04 1.76
N PRO A 62 -20.34 8.32 2.14
CA PRO A 62 -21.02 8.56 3.39
C PRO A 62 -20.18 8.04 4.56
N PHE A 63 -19.62 8.96 5.35
CA PHE A 63 -18.87 8.58 6.56
C PHE A 63 -19.81 7.99 7.64
N ASN A 64 -19.27 7.02 8.37
CA ASN A 64 -19.93 6.34 9.49
C ASN A 64 -21.25 5.63 9.12
N GLN A 65 -21.44 5.33 7.84
CA GLN A 65 -22.61 4.57 7.36
C GLN A 65 -22.13 3.29 6.69
N PRO A 66 -22.56 2.11 7.18
CA PRO A 66 -22.25 0.85 6.52
C PRO A 66 -22.91 0.76 5.13
N LEU A 67 -22.18 0.27 4.16
CA LEU A 67 -22.62 0.11 2.78
C LEU A 67 -22.41 -1.34 2.34
N LEU A 68 -23.34 -1.88 1.55
CA LEU A 68 -23.13 -3.13 0.85
C LEU A 68 -22.47 -2.87 -0.50
N THR A 69 -21.29 -3.44 -0.69
CA THR A 69 -20.49 -3.25 -1.90
C THR A 69 -20.08 -4.58 -2.50
N TRP A 70 -20.32 -4.76 -3.79
CA TRP A 70 -19.82 -5.93 -4.52
C TRP A 70 -18.36 -5.70 -4.89
N ARG A 71 -17.47 -6.58 -4.41
CA ARG A 71 -16.03 -6.51 -4.69
C ARG A 71 -15.56 -7.69 -5.53
N LYS A 72 -14.68 -7.39 -6.49
CA LYS A 72 -13.94 -8.41 -7.23
C LYS A 72 -12.93 -9.09 -6.32
N GLU A 73 -12.49 -10.29 -6.72
CA GLU A 73 -11.37 -10.95 -6.08
C GLU A 73 -10.15 -10.03 -5.98
N ARG A 74 -9.50 -10.04 -4.84
CA ARG A 74 -8.28 -9.26 -4.57
C ARG A 74 -7.27 -10.11 -3.82
N LYS A 75 -6.00 -9.90 -4.12
CA LYS A 75 -4.90 -10.57 -3.41
C LYS A 75 -4.22 -9.61 -2.46
N LEU A 76 -3.92 -10.10 -1.28
CA LEU A 76 -3.25 -9.37 -0.21
C LEU A 76 -1.93 -10.08 0.10
N CYS A 77 -0.86 -9.30 0.27
CA CYS A 77 0.33 -9.76 0.94
C CYS A 77 0.10 -9.65 2.45
N THR A 78 0.25 -10.73 3.18
CA THR A 78 -0.03 -10.76 4.62
C THR A 78 1.20 -11.14 5.43
N THR A 79 1.27 -10.61 6.65
CA THR A 79 2.23 -11.01 7.68
C THR A 79 1.45 -11.38 8.93
N PRO A 80 1.43 -12.67 9.30
CA PRO A 80 0.72 -13.14 10.47
C PRO A 80 1.24 -12.52 11.78
N THR A 81 0.36 -12.41 12.76
CA THR A 81 0.73 -11.93 14.11
C THR A 81 0.87 -13.08 15.14
N THR A 82 0.96 -14.31 14.68
CA THR A 82 1.07 -15.51 15.54
C THR A 82 2.23 -15.45 16.52
N ASP A 83 3.34 -14.83 16.14
CA ASP A 83 4.55 -14.69 16.95
C ASP A 83 4.51 -13.48 17.90
N ALA A 84 3.43 -12.72 17.87
CA ALA A 84 3.29 -11.55 18.73
C ALA A 84 2.76 -11.95 20.13
N HIS A 85 3.61 -11.92 21.13
CA HIS A 85 3.24 -12.22 22.51
C HIS A 85 2.67 -11.02 23.27
N ASN A 86 2.91 -9.80 22.76
CA ASN A 86 2.49 -8.55 23.39
C ASN A 86 2.30 -7.42 22.36
N GLY A 87 1.89 -6.25 22.82
CA GLY A 87 1.65 -5.09 21.95
C GLY A 87 2.90 -4.57 21.25
N LYS A 88 4.08 -4.68 21.86
CA LYS A 88 5.35 -4.26 21.24
C LYS A 88 5.71 -5.14 20.06
N ASP A 89 5.53 -6.46 20.21
CA ASP A 89 5.80 -7.42 19.14
C ASP A 89 4.91 -7.12 17.93
N ARG A 90 3.63 -6.83 18.17
CA ARG A 90 2.68 -6.45 17.10
C ARG A 90 3.13 -5.19 16.37
N VAL A 91 3.56 -4.16 17.09
CA VAL A 91 4.08 -2.93 16.49
C VAL A 91 5.33 -3.23 15.66
N MET A 92 6.23 -4.08 16.13
CA MET A 92 7.43 -4.47 15.38
C MET A 92 7.07 -5.23 14.09
N ILE A 93 6.12 -6.17 14.17
CA ILE A 93 5.65 -6.92 12.98
C ILE A 93 5.00 -5.95 11.98
N PHE A 94 4.14 -5.04 12.45
CA PHE A 94 3.52 -4.01 11.61
C PHE A 94 4.56 -3.12 10.92
N THR A 95 5.53 -2.61 11.68
CA THR A 95 6.59 -1.76 11.14
C THR A 95 7.38 -2.49 10.07
N ARG A 96 7.79 -3.73 10.32
CA ARG A 96 8.50 -4.55 9.33
C ARG A 96 7.65 -4.79 8.07
N HIS A 97 6.36 -5.12 8.23
CA HIS A 97 5.46 -5.30 7.10
C HIS A 97 5.33 -4.01 6.27
N ALA A 98 5.19 -2.86 6.94
CA ALA A 98 5.11 -1.56 6.29
C ALA A 98 6.41 -1.22 5.55
N GLU A 99 7.57 -1.36 6.20
CA GLU A 99 8.89 -1.13 5.59
C GLU A 99 9.09 -1.99 4.33
N GLN A 100 8.85 -3.28 4.41
CA GLN A 100 8.93 -4.19 3.26
C GLN A 100 7.98 -3.76 2.13
N THR A 101 6.76 -3.33 2.47
CA THR A 101 5.78 -2.84 1.51
C THR A 101 6.24 -1.55 0.83
N PHE A 102 6.90 -0.64 1.55
CA PHE A 102 7.43 0.61 1.01
C PHE A 102 8.67 0.38 0.15
N GLU A 103 9.61 -0.44 0.58
CA GLU A 103 10.84 -0.73 -0.17
C GLU A 103 10.54 -1.38 -1.51
N ASP A 104 9.55 -2.26 -1.56
CA ASP A 104 9.25 -3.05 -2.74
C ASP A 104 8.62 -2.30 -3.89
N ASN A 105 7.98 -1.19 -3.62
CA ASN A 105 7.12 -0.57 -4.61
C ASN A 105 7.35 0.91 -4.83
N ASN A 106 8.24 1.56 -4.07
CA ASN A 106 8.46 3.03 -4.13
C ASN A 106 7.17 3.86 -4.07
N VAL A 107 6.08 3.31 -3.53
CA VAL A 107 4.76 3.91 -3.59
C VAL A 107 4.25 4.12 -2.17
N LEU A 108 4.12 5.37 -1.78
CA LEU A 108 3.49 5.81 -0.52
C LEU A 108 1.98 5.45 -0.44
N ASP A 109 1.41 4.90 -1.52
CA ASP A 109 -0.02 4.65 -1.68
C ASP A 109 -0.45 3.25 -1.24
N LYS A 110 0.25 2.66 -0.32
CA LYS A 110 -0.17 1.34 0.09
C LYS A 110 -0.91 1.40 1.40
N ASN A 111 -2.18 1.12 1.25
CA ASN A 111 -3.04 0.85 2.36
C ASN A 111 -2.54 -0.41 3.08
N VAL A 112 -1.77 -0.21 4.13
CA VAL A 112 -1.45 -1.25 5.09
C VAL A 112 -2.62 -1.31 6.04
N GLY A 113 -3.21 -2.49 6.16
CA GLY A 113 -4.37 -2.72 7.00
C GLY A 113 -4.17 -3.88 7.98
N TRP A 114 -5.20 -4.17 8.72
CA TRP A 114 -5.25 -5.24 9.70
C TRP A 114 -6.34 -6.23 9.32
N ILE A 115 -6.03 -7.51 9.45
CA ILE A 115 -7.05 -8.57 9.41
C ILE A 115 -7.42 -8.86 10.85
N ILE A 116 -8.69 -8.70 11.16
CA ILE A 116 -9.23 -8.86 12.52
C ILE A 116 -10.20 -10.03 12.52
N ASP A 117 -10.06 -10.88 13.51
CA ASP A 117 -11.00 -11.97 13.73
C ASP A 117 -12.44 -11.45 13.83
N ARG A 118 -13.33 -12.04 13.05
CA ARG A 118 -14.74 -11.65 12.95
C ARG A 118 -15.44 -11.62 14.29
N ASP A 119 -15.30 -12.69 15.07
CA ASP A 119 -16.06 -12.86 16.29
C ASP A 119 -15.59 -11.87 17.36
N THR A 120 -14.29 -11.60 17.42
CA THR A 120 -13.71 -10.58 18.28
C THR A 120 -14.14 -9.18 17.87
N PHE A 121 -14.23 -8.91 16.56
CA PHE A 121 -14.72 -7.64 16.05
C PHE A 121 -16.20 -7.42 16.44
N LEU A 122 -17.05 -8.40 16.23
CA LEU A 122 -18.46 -8.33 16.60
C LEU A 122 -18.70 -8.33 18.12
N ALA A 123 -17.75 -8.84 18.91
CA ALA A 123 -17.75 -8.67 20.36
C ALA A 123 -17.26 -7.29 20.83
N HIS A 124 -17.06 -6.34 19.92
CA HIS A 124 -16.55 -4.97 20.16
C HIS A 124 -15.19 -4.92 20.82
N MET A 125 -14.35 -5.90 20.56
CA MET A 125 -12.96 -5.98 21.02
C MET A 125 -11.94 -6.05 19.86
N PRO A 126 -12.09 -5.21 18.81
CA PRO A 126 -11.40 -5.41 17.53
C PRO A 126 -9.88 -5.32 17.63
N ILE A 127 -9.34 -4.62 18.64
CA ILE A 127 -7.89 -4.42 18.77
C ILE A 127 -7.20 -5.65 19.37
N ARG A 128 -7.93 -6.53 20.06
CA ARG A 128 -7.33 -7.66 20.79
C ARG A 128 -6.87 -8.80 19.90
N ASN A 129 -7.51 -9.00 18.74
CA ASN A 129 -7.27 -10.16 17.90
C ASN A 129 -7.03 -9.79 16.44
N THR A 130 -6.00 -8.99 16.22
CA THR A 130 -5.41 -8.84 14.89
C THR A 130 -4.75 -10.16 14.53
N ILE A 131 -5.19 -10.78 13.43
CA ILE A 131 -4.68 -12.07 12.94
C ILE A 131 -3.44 -11.84 12.09
N ALA A 132 -3.46 -10.82 11.25
CA ALA A 132 -2.37 -10.46 10.36
C ALA A 132 -2.40 -8.97 10.02
N PHE A 133 -1.27 -8.47 9.52
CA PHE A 133 -1.21 -7.21 8.77
C PHE A 133 -1.26 -7.52 7.29
N PHE A 134 -1.80 -6.60 6.50
CA PHE A 134 -1.87 -6.78 5.06
C PHE A 134 -1.52 -5.52 4.27
N SER A 135 -1.11 -5.72 3.04
CA SER A 135 -1.07 -4.71 1.97
C SER A 135 -1.62 -5.33 0.69
N TYR A 136 -2.10 -4.50 -0.24
CA TYR A 136 -2.52 -5.03 -1.54
C TYR A 136 -1.32 -5.64 -2.27
N ALA A 137 -1.52 -6.85 -2.80
CA ALA A 137 -0.48 -7.51 -3.56
C ALA A 137 -0.17 -6.72 -4.85
N PRO A 138 1.11 -6.52 -5.18
CA PRO A 138 1.50 -5.90 -6.44
C PRO A 138 1.11 -6.77 -7.63
N ASP A 139 1.09 -6.19 -8.83
CA ASP A 139 0.78 -6.94 -10.06
C ASP A 139 1.69 -8.16 -10.27
N LYS A 140 2.92 -8.10 -9.77
CA LYS A 140 3.91 -9.18 -9.79
C LYS A 140 4.11 -9.81 -8.41
N TYR A 141 3.02 -10.13 -7.73
CA TYR A 141 3.06 -10.68 -6.37
C TYR A 141 3.83 -11.99 -6.24
N GLU A 142 3.87 -12.81 -7.28
CA GLU A 142 4.64 -14.07 -7.28
C GLU A 142 6.15 -13.81 -7.17
N GLU A 143 6.64 -12.78 -7.87
CA GLU A 143 8.04 -12.35 -7.76
C GLU A 143 8.33 -11.77 -6.36
N ALA A 144 7.39 -11.04 -5.78
CA ALA A 144 7.53 -10.49 -4.44
C ALA A 144 7.63 -11.60 -3.38
N CYS A 145 6.81 -12.64 -3.48
CA CYS A 145 6.86 -13.80 -2.58
C CYS A 145 8.15 -14.61 -2.75
N ALA A 146 8.58 -14.84 -3.99
CA ALA A 146 9.82 -15.57 -4.26
C ALA A 146 11.07 -14.86 -3.70
N ASN A 147 11.04 -13.54 -3.61
CA ASN A 147 12.10 -12.71 -3.05
C ASN A 147 12.00 -12.50 -1.53
N GLY A 148 11.10 -13.21 -0.84
CA GLY A 148 10.90 -13.09 0.61
C GLY A 148 10.24 -11.79 1.08
N ARG A 149 9.64 -11.05 0.15
CA ARG A 149 9.01 -9.74 0.38
C ARG A 149 7.55 -9.82 0.83
N CYS A 150 7.00 -11.01 0.77
CA CYS A 150 5.64 -11.32 1.21
C CYS A 150 5.70 -12.65 1.94
N SER A 151 5.25 -12.71 3.18
CA SER A 151 5.28 -13.97 3.93
C SER A 151 4.16 -14.91 3.50
N GLU A 152 3.02 -14.37 3.10
CA GLU A 152 1.86 -15.16 2.70
C GLU A 152 0.94 -14.35 1.77
N ILE A 153 0.30 -15.03 0.81
CA ILE A 153 -0.74 -14.46 -0.03
C ILE A 153 -2.10 -14.91 0.48
N TYR A 154 -2.93 -13.93 0.82
CA TYR A 154 -4.32 -14.14 1.17
C TYR A 154 -5.23 -13.65 0.02
N THR A 155 -6.19 -14.47 -0.36
CA THR A 155 -7.15 -14.10 -1.41
C THR A 155 -8.47 -13.69 -0.79
N LEU A 156 -8.82 -12.42 -0.95
CA LEU A 156 -10.18 -11.94 -0.69
C LEU A 156 -11.07 -12.38 -1.85
N PRO A 157 -12.08 -13.23 -1.59
CA PRO A 157 -12.91 -13.77 -2.66
C PRO A 157 -13.78 -12.68 -3.30
N LEU A 158 -14.21 -12.93 -4.52
CA LEU A 158 -15.32 -12.21 -5.14
C LEU A 158 -16.55 -12.33 -4.25
N GLY A 159 -17.20 -11.22 -3.91
CA GLY A 159 -18.38 -11.28 -3.06
C GLY A 159 -18.96 -9.94 -2.63
N LEU A 160 -19.97 -10.04 -1.78
CA LEU A 160 -20.64 -8.91 -1.18
C LEU A 160 -19.98 -8.60 0.16
N TYR A 161 -19.55 -7.36 0.34
CA TYR A 161 -18.87 -6.87 1.52
C TYR A 161 -19.69 -5.76 2.19
N VAL A 162 -19.67 -5.72 3.51
CA VAL A 162 -20.09 -4.53 4.26
C VAL A 162 -18.90 -3.66 4.48
N GLU A 163 -18.94 -2.43 3.99
CA GLU A 163 -17.87 -1.44 4.10
C GLU A 163 -18.37 -0.23 4.89
N ILE A 164 -17.49 0.34 5.69
CA ILE A 164 -17.74 1.58 6.42
C ILE A 164 -16.52 2.47 6.34
N TYR A 165 -16.73 3.73 5.99
CA TYR A 165 -15.70 4.77 5.96
C TYR A 165 -15.84 5.63 7.20
N PHE A 166 -14.72 5.95 7.85
CA PHE A 166 -14.70 6.80 9.04
C PHE A 166 -13.50 7.75 9.01
N GLN A 167 -13.61 8.86 9.72
CA GLN A 167 -12.51 9.82 9.86
C GLN A 167 -11.75 9.57 11.17
N GLY A 168 -10.44 9.80 11.16
CA GLY A 168 -9.57 9.61 12.32
C GLY A 168 -8.90 8.25 12.35
N THR A 169 -8.38 7.87 13.50
CA THR A 169 -7.65 6.63 13.67
C THR A 169 -8.60 5.44 13.89
N PHE A 170 -8.14 4.24 13.49
CA PHE A 170 -8.90 3.01 13.79
C PHE A 170 -9.08 2.81 15.30
N TYR A 171 -8.09 3.13 16.11
CA TYR A 171 -8.17 2.97 17.57
C TYR A 171 -9.31 3.74 18.21
N GLU A 172 -9.57 4.95 17.74
CA GLU A 172 -10.66 5.80 18.23
C GLU A 172 -12.03 5.33 17.73
N ASN A 173 -12.08 4.77 16.53
CA ASN A 173 -13.31 4.40 15.85
C ASN A 173 -13.64 2.90 15.94
N ALA A 174 -12.76 2.06 16.43
CA ALA A 174 -12.90 0.61 16.40
C ALA A 174 -14.22 0.10 17.00
N VAL A 175 -14.62 0.59 18.18
CA VAL A 175 -15.86 0.20 18.84
C VAL A 175 -17.10 0.81 18.18
N PRO A 176 -17.15 2.13 17.87
CA PRO A 176 -18.27 2.70 17.10
C PRO A 176 -18.49 2.00 15.75
N VAL A 177 -17.41 1.72 15.02
CA VAL A 177 -17.48 1.04 13.71
C VAL A 177 -18.01 -0.38 13.85
N SER A 178 -17.52 -1.17 14.82
CA SER A 178 -18.00 -2.54 15.04
C SER A 178 -19.49 -2.58 15.40
N ARG A 179 -19.96 -1.64 16.22
CA ARG A 179 -21.40 -1.52 16.55
C ARG A 179 -22.24 -1.17 15.32
N ALA A 180 -21.83 -0.17 14.56
CA ALA A 180 -22.54 0.24 13.35
C ALA A 180 -22.67 -0.91 12.34
N ILE A 181 -21.60 -1.70 12.17
CA ILE A 181 -21.64 -2.89 11.30
C ILE A 181 -22.55 -3.96 11.86
N GLU A 182 -22.50 -4.26 13.16
CA GLU A 182 -23.37 -5.24 13.79
C GLU A 182 -24.85 -4.85 13.65
N GLU A 183 -25.22 -3.62 13.98
CA GLU A 183 -26.58 -3.08 13.84
C GLU A 183 -27.05 -3.18 12.39
N PHE A 184 -26.19 -2.85 11.43
CA PHE A 184 -26.49 -2.95 10.00
C PHE A 184 -26.74 -4.41 9.58
N LEU A 185 -25.91 -5.36 10.01
CA LEU A 185 -26.08 -6.78 9.73
C LEU A 185 -27.42 -7.29 10.30
N GLN A 186 -27.75 -6.94 11.55
CA GLN A 186 -29.00 -7.33 12.19
C GLN A 186 -30.21 -6.75 11.48
N ALA A 187 -30.20 -5.45 11.16
CA ALA A 187 -31.28 -4.76 10.48
C ALA A 187 -31.59 -5.35 9.09
N ASN A 188 -30.55 -5.80 8.38
CA ASN A 188 -30.66 -6.38 7.04
C ASN A 188 -30.76 -7.92 7.04
N LYS A 189 -30.78 -8.57 8.21
CA LYS A 189 -30.79 -10.04 8.37
C LYS A 189 -29.61 -10.71 7.64
N LEU A 190 -28.45 -10.08 7.69
CA LEU A 190 -27.21 -10.57 7.09
C LEU A 190 -26.36 -11.26 8.15
N GLN A 191 -25.55 -12.21 7.70
CA GLN A 191 -24.56 -12.88 8.55
C GLN A 191 -23.15 -12.68 7.93
N ALA A 192 -22.23 -12.19 8.75
CA ALA A 192 -20.82 -12.15 8.36
C ALA A 192 -20.23 -13.56 8.33
N VAL A 193 -19.51 -13.89 7.25
CA VAL A 193 -18.91 -15.23 7.05
C VAL A 193 -17.39 -15.21 7.07
N GLY A 194 -16.79 -14.04 6.92
CA GLY A 194 -15.33 -13.86 6.89
C GLY A 194 -14.83 -12.86 7.93
N ASP A 195 -13.51 -12.74 8.00
CA ASP A 195 -12.83 -11.78 8.85
C ASP A 195 -13.02 -10.34 8.37
N VAL A 196 -12.51 -9.39 9.15
CA VAL A 196 -12.61 -7.95 8.88
C VAL A 196 -11.26 -7.45 8.36
N TYR A 197 -11.32 -6.65 7.30
CA TYR A 197 -10.15 -6.15 6.57
C TYR A 197 -10.12 -4.62 6.53
#